data_3ccf18c24477ed9b1e4ad47baf2a62c1
#
_entry.id   3ccf18c24477ed9b1e4ad47baf2a62c1
#
_cell.length_a   1.000
_cell.length_b   1.000
_cell.length_c   1.000
_cell.angle_alpha   90.00
_cell.angle_beta   90.00
_cell.angle_gamma   90.00
#
_symmetry.space_group_name_H-M   'P 1'
#
loop_
_entity.id
_entity.type
_entity.pdbx_description
1 polymer ?
#
loop_
_entity_poly.entity_id
_entity_poly.type
_entity_poly.pdbx_seq_one_letter_code
_entity_poly.pdbx_strand_id
1 'polypeptide(L)'
;MIPNLTTEQRRANLEKAKAARQRRAAILKGVADGSCSVPDVLNMAGTDDTVARMKVFTLIKAAPGYGFARTQQTMRKLHISESRRLRGLGANQRAALVELFGGAR
;
A
#
# COMPACT_ATOMS: atom_id res chain seq x y z
N MET A 1 5.46 24.83 -22.23
CA MET A 1 5.61 25.48 -20.92
C MET A 1 4.48 25.03 -20.00
N ILE A 2 4.81 24.70 -18.78
CA ILE A 2 3.80 24.31 -17.80
C ILE A 2 3.04 25.57 -17.35
N PRO A 3 1.71 25.58 -17.43
CA PRO A 3 0.95 26.72 -16.96
C PRO A 3 1.23 26.95 -15.48
N ASN A 4 1.35 28.19 -15.11
CA ASN A 4 1.53 28.53 -13.72
C ASN A 4 0.27 28.20 -12.94
N LEU A 5 0.42 27.46 -11.87
CA LEU A 5 -0.66 27.23 -10.96
C LEU A 5 -0.94 28.50 -10.15
N THR A 6 -2.20 28.77 -9.89
CA THR A 6 -2.56 29.84 -8.97
C THR A 6 -2.14 29.46 -7.55
N THR A 7 -2.05 30.42 -6.66
CA THR A 7 -1.76 30.15 -5.26
C THR A 7 -2.78 29.20 -4.66
N GLU A 8 -4.04 29.36 -5.02
CA GLU A 8 -5.11 28.49 -4.56
C GLU A 8 -4.96 27.07 -5.07
N GLN A 9 -4.59 26.91 -6.34
CA GLN A 9 -4.35 25.59 -6.93
C GLN A 9 -3.17 24.89 -6.26
N ARG A 10 -2.09 25.63 -5.98
CA ARG A 10 -0.93 25.08 -5.29
C ARG A 10 -1.29 24.63 -3.89
N ARG A 11 -2.07 25.44 -3.18
CA ARG A 11 -2.53 25.09 -1.83
C ARG A 11 -3.39 23.84 -1.84
N ALA A 12 -4.33 23.77 -2.78
CA ALA A 12 -5.20 22.60 -2.92
C ALA A 12 -4.39 21.34 -3.24
N ASN A 13 -3.39 21.44 -4.12
CA ASN A 13 -2.53 20.30 -4.46
C ASN A 13 -1.69 19.86 -3.27
N LEU A 14 -1.16 20.79 -2.49
CA LEU A 14 -0.40 20.47 -1.29
C LEU A 14 -1.28 19.79 -0.23
N GLU A 15 -2.49 20.26 -0.07
CA GLU A 15 -3.44 19.63 0.87
C GLU A 15 -3.82 18.23 0.45
N LYS A 16 -4.05 18.00 -0.84
CA LYS A 16 -4.33 16.66 -1.35
C LYS A 16 -3.16 15.72 -1.10
N ALA A 17 -1.94 16.18 -1.36
CA ALA A 17 -0.74 15.38 -1.13
C ALA A 17 -0.57 15.07 0.35
N LYS A 18 -0.82 16.05 1.22
CA LYS A 18 -0.74 15.87 2.66
C LYS A 18 -1.79 14.87 3.14
N ALA A 19 -3.03 15.00 2.68
CA ALA A 19 -4.11 14.08 3.04
C ALA A 19 -3.79 12.65 2.60
N ALA A 20 -3.23 12.48 1.40
CA ALA A 20 -2.84 11.17 0.90
C ALA A 20 -1.74 10.55 1.77
N ARG A 21 -0.74 11.33 2.16
CA ARG A 21 0.33 10.84 3.05
C ARG A 21 -0.22 10.45 4.41
N GLN A 22 -1.10 11.27 4.98
CA GLN A 22 -1.72 10.98 6.27
C GLN A 22 -2.57 9.72 6.21
N ARG A 23 -3.30 9.55 5.12
CA ARG A 23 -4.13 8.35 4.94
C ARG A 23 -3.26 7.09 4.83
N ARG A 24 -2.19 7.15 4.03
CA ARG A 24 -1.25 6.02 3.93
C ARG A 24 -0.62 5.69 5.28
N ALA A 25 -0.19 6.70 6.01
CA ALA A 25 0.41 6.50 7.33
C ALA A 25 -0.58 5.86 8.30
N ALA A 26 -1.83 6.29 8.29
CA ALA A 26 -2.86 5.73 9.16
C ALA A 26 -3.13 4.25 8.82
N ILE A 27 -3.19 3.93 7.53
CA ILE A 27 -3.40 2.55 7.08
C ILE A 27 -2.24 1.66 7.50
N LEU A 28 -1.01 2.12 7.28
CA LEU A 28 0.18 1.35 7.65
C LEU A 28 0.29 1.16 9.16
N LYS A 29 -0.08 2.17 9.93
CA LYS A 29 -0.13 2.05 11.38
C LYS A 29 -1.16 1.01 11.80
N GLY A 30 -2.33 1.01 11.16
CA GLY A 30 -3.36 0.00 11.41
C GLY A 30 -2.89 -1.41 11.11
N VAL A 31 -2.13 -1.58 10.03
CA VAL A 31 -1.53 -2.88 9.70
C VAL A 31 -0.52 -3.28 10.78
N ALA A 32 0.30 -2.35 11.22
CA ALA A 32 1.33 -2.62 12.22
C ALA A 32 0.74 -2.98 13.59
N ASP A 33 -0.36 -2.36 13.97
CA ASP A 33 -0.97 -2.61 15.29
C ASP A 33 -2.06 -3.69 15.27
N GLY A 34 -2.34 -4.26 14.11
CA GLY A 34 -3.30 -5.35 13.98
C GLY A 34 -4.75 -4.93 13.80
N SER A 35 -5.05 -3.63 13.76
CA SER A 35 -6.43 -3.17 13.56
C SER A 35 -6.89 -3.27 12.12
N CYS A 36 -5.95 -3.45 11.19
CA CYS A 36 -6.22 -3.58 9.76
C CYS A 36 -5.33 -4.69 9.20
N SER A 37 -5.88 -5.58 8.41
CA SER A 37 -5.08 -6.67 7.81
C SER A 37 -4.62 -6.31 6.41
N VAL A 38 -3.59 -7.03 5.93
CA VAL A 38 -3.14 -6.88 4.54
C VAL A 38 -4.28 -7.17 3.56
N PRO A 39 -5.08 -8.24 3.72
CA PRO A 39 -6.24 -8.44 2.85
C PRO A 39 -7.24 -7.28 2.87
N ASP A 40 -7.45 -6.64 4.02
CA ASP A 40 -8.32 -5.47 4.12
C ASP A 40 -7.82 -4.34 3.24
N VAL A 41 -6.51 -4.09 3.27
CA VAL A 41 -5.89 -3.04 2.45
C VAL A 41 -5.99 -3.37 0.97
N LEU A 42 -5.82 -4.63 0.61
CA LEU A 42 -5.98 -5.05 -0.78
C LEU A 42 -7.41 -4.82 -1.28
N ASN A 43 -8.39 -5.04 -0.44
CA ASN A 43 -9.79 -4.74 -0.78
C ASN A 43 -10.01 -3.24 -0.93
N MET A 44 -9.44 -2.42 -0.05
CA MET A 44 -9.54 -0.97 -0.16
C MET A 44 -8.96 -0.45 -1.47
N ALA A 45 -7.89 -1.09 -1.96
CA ALA A 45 -7.23 -0.67 -3.19
C ALA A 45 -8.15 -0.74 -4.41
N GLY A 46 -9.20 -1.56 -4.35
CA GLY A 46 -10.17 -1.66 -5.44
C GLY A 46 -11.03 -0.43 -5.62
N THR A 47 -11.19 0.38 -4.57
CA THR A 47 -12.05 1.57 -4.60
C THR A 47 -11.34 2.85 -4.18
N ASP A 48 -10.10 2.75 -3.69
CA ASP A 48 -9.35 3.90 -3.19
C ASP A 48 -8.03 4.03 -3.96
N ASP A 49 -7.94 5.08 -4.76
CA ASP A 49 -6.77 5.30 -5.61
C ASP A 49 -5.49 5.54 -4.80
N THR A 50 -5.59 6.21 -3.67
CA THR A 50 -4.43 6.43 -2.79
C THR A 50 -3.86 5.10 -2.31
N VAL A 51 -4.72 4.18 -1.93
CA VAL A 51 -4.32 2.84 -1.50
C VAL A 51 -3.79 2.04 -2.67
N ALA A 52 -4.46 2.12 -3.83
CA ALA A 52 -4.03 1.39 -5.04
C ALA A 52 -2.62 1.76 -5.48
N ARG A 53 -2.19 2.98 -5.22
CA ARG A 53 -0.84 3.45 -5.58
C ARG A 53 0.24 3.09 -4.57
N MET A 54 -0.13 2.54 -3.43
CA MET A 54 0.83 2.14 -2.41
C MET A 54 1.66 0.96 -2.91
N LYS A 55 2.95 0.95 -2.56
CA LYS A 55 3.81 -0.18 -2.92
C LYS A 55 3.49 -1.40 -2.07
N VAL A 56 3.48 -2.55 -2.70
CA VAL A 56 3.27 -3.84 -2.01
C VAL A 56 4.35 -4.04 -0.94
N PHE A 57 5.60 -3.72 -1.26
CA PHE A 57 6.71 -3.82 -0.31
C PHE A 57 6.42 -3.05 0.98
N THR A 58 5.98 -1.82 0.86
CA THR A 58 5.67 -0.96 2.00
C THR A 58 4.56 -1.56 2.87
N LEU A 59 3.54 -2.12 2.24
CA LEU A 59 2.43 -2.74 2.94
C LEU A 59 2.88 -3.97 3.73
N ILE A 60 3.63 -4.87 3.10
CA ILE A 60 4.09 -6.09 3.75
C ILE A 60 5.03 -5.75 4.91
N LYS A 61 5.93 -4.79 4.69
CA LYS A 61 6.89 -4.39 5.72
C LYS A 61 6.20 -3.83 6.97
N ALA A 62 5.02 -3.25 6.82
CA ALA A 62 4.26 -2.72 7.95
C ALA A 62 3.64 -3.83 8.81
N ALA A 63 3.47 -5.03 8.27
CA ALA A 63 2.87 -6.13 9.02
C ALA A 63 3.75 -6.55 10.20
N PRO A 64 3.13 -6.93 11.34
CA PRO A 64 3.90 -7.37 12.50
C PRO A 64 4.84 -8.53 12.18
N GLY A 65 6.09 -8.41 12.61
CA GLY A 65 7.09 -9.43 12.37
C GLY A 65 7.78 -9.38 11.02
N TYR A 66 7.42 -8.43 10.16
CA TYR A 66 8.03 -8.29 8.83
C TYR A 66 9.01 -7.12 8.81
N GLY A 67 10.30 -7.43 8.90
CA GLY A 67 11.33 -6.43 8.66
C GLY A 67 11.69 -6.38 7.18
N PHE A 68 12.70 -5.59 6.85
CA PHE A 68 13.15 -5.41 5.47
C PHE A 68 13.51 -6.75 4.81
N ALA A 69 14.36 -7.53 5.46
CA ALA A 69 14.84 -8.80 4.89
C ALA A 69 13.71 -9.80 4.67
N ARG A 70 12.82 -9.93 5.64
CA ARG A 70 11.70 -10.85 5.52
C ARG A 70 10.73 -10.41 4.42
N THR A 71 10.52 -9.11 4.29
CA THR A 71 9.69 -8.56 3.22
C THR A 71 10.29 -8.86 1.87
N GLN A 72 11.61 -8.69 1.71
CA GLN A 72 12.29 -9.03 0.45
C GLN A 72 12.13 -10.51 0.10
N GLN A 73 12.32 -11.38 1.09
CA GLN A 73 12.17 -12.82 0.88
C GLN A 73 10.75 -13.18 0.47
N THR A 74 9.77 -12.59 1.11
CA THR A 74 8.36 -12.82 0.80
C THR A 74 8.03 -12.37 -0.62
N MET A 75 8.46 -11.17 -0.99
CA MET A 75 8.23 -10.64 -2.33
C MET A 75 8.85 -11.54 -3.39
N ARG A 76 10.06 -11.97 -3.14
CA ARG A 76 10.78 -12.87 -4.06
C ARG A 76 10.06 -14.21 -4.19
N LYS A 77 9.64 -14.75 -3.08
CA LYS A 77 8.91 -16.03 -3.04
C LYS A 77 7.59 -15.96 -3.83
N LEU A 78 6.92 -14.82 -3.74
CA LEU A 78 5.64 -14.62 -4.42
C LEU A 78 5.82 -14.07 -5.85
N HIS A 79 7.06 -13.90 -6.29
CA HIS A 79 7.38 -13.35 -7.62
C HIS A 79 6.80 -11.96 -7.83
N ILE A 80 6.89 -11.11 -6.80
CA ILE A 80 6.43 -9.73 -6.85
C ILE A 80 7.64 -8.81 -6.85
N SER A 81 7.72 -7.92 -7.84
CA SER A 81 8.76 -6.92 -7.91
C SER A 81 8.67 -5.94 -6.75
N GLU A 82 9.81 -5.50 -6.21
CA GLU A 82 9.83 -4.54 -5.11
C GLU A 82 9.21 -3.19 -5.48
N SER A 83 9.14 -2.88 -6.76
CA SER A 83 8.52 -1.64 -7.25
C SER A 83 7.02 -1.80 -7.55
N ARG A 84 6.48 -3.00 -7.41
CA ARG A 84 5.07 -3.25 -7.70
C ARG A 84 4.17 -2.49 -6.75
N ARG A 85 3.13 -1.87 -7.31
CA ARG A 85 2.09 -1.20 -6.52
C ARG A 85 0.85 -2.09 -6.42
N LEU A 86 -0.01 -1.81 -5.44
CA LEU A 86 -1.19 -2.65 -5.21
C LEU A 86 -2.05 -2.78 -6.46
N ARG A 87 -2.25 -1.67 -7.18
CA ARG A 87 -3.05 -1.69 -8.42
C ARG A 87 -2.45 -2.55 -9.53
N GLY A 88 -1.16 -2.86 -9.44
CA GLY A 88 -0.47 -3.66 -10.45
C GLY A 88 -0.38 -5.13 -10.10
N LEU A 89 -0.96 -5.56 -8.99
CA LEU A 89 -0.91 -6.97 -8.61
C LEU A 89 -1.74 -7.83 -9.57
N GLY A 90 -1.14 -8.94 -10.00
CA GLY A 90 -1.88 -9.95 -10.72
C GLY A 90 -2.81 -10.73 -9.79
N ALA A 91 -3.79 -11.41 -10.37
CA ALA A 91 -4.77 -12.15 -9.60
C ALA A 91 -4.13 -13.23 -8.72
N ASN A 92 -3.14 -13.95 -9.25
CA ASN A 92 -2.44 -15.00 -8.50
C ASN A 92 -1.59 -14.42 -7.37
N GLN A 93 -0.94 -13.29 -7.62
CA GLN A 93 -0.13 -12.60 -6.61
C GLN A 93 -1.02 -12.09 -5.47
N ARG A 94 -2.16 -11.51 -5.81
CA ARG A 94 -3.12 -11.02 -4.83
C ARG A 94 -3.65 -12.19 -3.98
N ALA A 95 -4.05 -13.28 -4.61
CA ALA A 95 -4.54 -14.45 -3.91
C ALA A 95 -3.49 -15.02 -2.95
N ALA A 96 -2.23 -15.06 -3.38
CA ALA A 96 -1.14 -15.54 -2.54
C ALA A 96 -0.94 -14.65 -1.31
N LEU A 97 -1.05 -13.33 -1.47
CA LEU A 97 -0.95 -12.41 -0.34
C LEU A 97 -2.11 -12.57 0.63
N VAL A 98 -3.32 -12.73 0.11
CA VAL A 98 -4.50 -12.95 0.95
C VAL A 98 -4.34 -14.24 1.75
N GLU A 99 -3.87 -15.30 1.12
CA GLU A 99 -3.64 -16.57 1.80
C GLU A 99 -2.58 -16.45 2.88
N LEU A 100 -1.47 -15.78 2.57
CA LEU A 100 -0.36 -15.61 3.50
C LEU A 100 -0.76 -14.82 4.75
N PHE A 101 -1.56 -13.77 4.60
CA PHE A 101 -1.89 -12.85 5.67
C PHE A 101 -3.29 -13.03 6.27
N GLY A 102 -4.16 -13.74 5.62
CA GLY A 102 -5.55 -13.84 6.05
C GLY A 102 -6.11 -15.24 6.14
N GLY A 103 -5.54 -16.17 5.41
CA GLY A 103 -6.10 -17.51 5.28
C GLY A 103 -5.82 -18.45 6.42
N ALA A 104 -4.92 -18.08 7.30
CA ALA A 104 -4.44 -18.96 8.37
C ALA A 104 -5.36 -19.02 9.59
N ARG A 105 -6.47 -18.40 9.51
CA ARG A 105 -7.40 -18.38 10.65
C ARG A 105 -8.31 -19.56 10.71
#